data_0b0303ec6f3d95f088826838edc83df9
#
_entry.id   0b0303ec6f3d95f088826838edc83df9
#
_cell.length_a   1.000
_cell.length_b   1.000
_cell.length_c   1.000
_cell.angle_alpha   90.00
_cell.angle_beta   90.00
_cell.angle_gamma   90.00
#
_symmetry.space_group_name_H-M   'P 1'
#
loop_
_entity.id
_entity.type
_entity.pdbx_description
1 polymer ?
#
loop_
_entity_poly.entity_id
_entity_poly.type
_entity_poly.pdbx_seq_one_letter_code
_entity_poly.pdbx_strand_id
1 'polypeptide(L)'
;GKKTWTSFSREALYDINSFLKLAVPSAVMVCLEYWSFEMLILLSGLLPKPQLEMSVLSICLSTTSLAYMIPFGLGAAVSTRVSNELGAGRSRAARLSAHVALCMSAMEALVIGSILFCIRNVLGYAYSNEGEVVDYVSSMMPLFASSTVMDGIQSVLSGIARGCGWQKLGAYANLGAYYVVGIPIAVILAFVLHFGGRGLWLGILCGICAQTILLFIITLRTDWGKQA
;
A
#
# COMPACT_ATOMS: atom_id res chain seq x y z
N GLY A 1 -2.51 -17.66 -28.24
CA GLY A 1 -2.71 -18.85 -27.41
C GLY A 1 -2.08 -20.12 -28.00
N LYS A 2 -2.32 -20.45 -29.27
CA LYS A 2 -1.81 -21.70 -29.89
C LYS A 2 -0.27 -21.76 -30.03
N LYS A 3 0.45 -20.64 -29.98
CA LYS A 3 1.93 -20.63 -30.08
C LYS A 3 2.63 -20.75 -28.72
N THR A 4 1.92 -20.52 -27.63
CA THR A 4 2.51 -20.47 -26.28
C THR A 4 2.03 -21.59 -25.36
N TRP A 5 0.95 -22.29 -25.73
CA TRP A 5 0.39 -23.39 -24.95
C TRP A 5 0.00 -24.53 -25.88
N THR A 6 0.74 -25.63 -25.86
CA THR A 6 0.49 -26.78 -26.72
C THR A 6 -0.14 -27.98 -25.99
N SER A 7 0.15 -28.16 -24.70
CA SER A 7 -0.41 -29.23 -23.85
C SER A 7 0.02 -29.07 -22.41
N PHE A 8 -0.59 -29.84 -21.49
CA PHE A 8 -0.10 -29.99 -20.12
C PHE A 8 1.22 -30.77 -20.15
N SER A 9 2.30 -30.13 -19.70
CA SER A 9 3.63 -30.73 -19.58
C SER A 9 4.03 -30.88 -18.11
N ARG A 10 4.68 -32.02 -17.78
CA ARG A 10 5.30 -32.19 -16.45
C ARG A 10 6.45 -31.22 -16.20
N GLU A 11 7.00 -30.63 -17.25
CA GLU A 11 8.03 -29.58 -17.14
C GLU A 11 7.55 -28.36 -16.35
N ALA A 12 6.24 -28.07 -16.37
CA ALA A 12 5.64 -27.00 -15.56
C ALA A 12 5.83 -27.21 -14.04
N LEU A 13 6.15 -28.42 -13.60
CA LEU A 13 6.35 -28.76 -12.19
C LEU A 13 7.81 -28.67 -11.74
N TYR A 14 8.78 -28.56 -12.65
CA TYR A 14 10.20 -28.63 -12.29
C TYR A 14 10.69 -27.45 -11.44
N ASP A 15 10.14 -26.25 -11.65
CA ASP A 15 10.61 -25.03 -10.97
C ASP A 15 9.64 -24.48 -9.92
N ILE A 16 8.65 -25.26 -9.47
CA ILE A 16 7.67 -24.84 -8.48
C ILE A 16 8.34 -24.34 -7.20
N ASN A 17 9.41 -25.01 -6.74
CA ASN A 17 10.10 -24.61 -5.52
C ASN A 17 10.76 -23.22 -5.65
N SER A 18 11.36 -22.92 -6.79
CA SER A 18 11.94 -21.60 -7.08
C SER A 18 10.87 -20.54 -7.19
N PHE A 19 9.75 -20.87 -7.82
CA PHE A 19 8.58 -19.98 -7.86
C PHE A 19 8.01 -19.69 -6.45
N LEU A 20 7.82 -20.72 -5.61
CA LEU A 20 7.28 -20.55 -4.26
C LEU A 20 8.21 -19.73 -3.35
N LYS A 21 9.52 -19.82 -3.53
CA LYS A 21 10.50 -19.00 -2.78
C LYS A 21 10.31 -17.49 -2.99
N LEU A 22 9.74 -17.08 -4.12
CA LEU A 22 9.41 -15.69 -4.45
C LEU A 22 7.94 -15.37 -4.20
N ALA A 23 7.05 -16.30 -4.56
CA ALA A 23 5.60 -16.11 -4.47
C ALA A 23 5.12 -15.99 -3.01
N VAL A 24 5.60 -16.87 -2.12
CA VAL A 24 5.17 -16.86 -0.71
C VAL A 24 5.58 -15.55 0.00
N PRO A 25 6.85 -15.09 -0.07
CA PRO A 25 7.20 -13.80 0.52
C PRO A 25 6.46 -12.62 -0.11
N SER A 26 6.18 -12.66 -1.42
CA SER A 26 5.38 -11.62 -2.09
C SER A 26 3.95 -11.59 -1.56
N ALA A 27 3.32 -12.76 -1.40
CA ALA A 27 1.98 -12.88 -0.82
C ALA A 27 1.96 -12.39 0.62
N VAL A 28 2.92 -12.81 1.45
CA VAL A 28 3.05 -12.34 2.83
C VAL A 28 3.22 -10.82 2.90
N MET A 29 4.06 -10.25 2.03
CA MET A 29 4.25 -8.80 1.96
C MET A 29 2.92 -8.06 1.73
N VAL A 30 2.11 -8.53 0.79
CA VAL A 30 0.80 -7.92 0.47
C VAL A 30 -0.21 -8.19 1.60
N CYS A 31 -0.29 -9.42 2.10
CA CYS A 31 -1.23 -9.78 3.17
C CYS A 31 -0.98 -9.00 4.46
N LEU A 32 0.28 -8.80 4.87
CA LEU A 32 0.61 -8.02 6.07
C LEU A 32 0.10 -6.58 5.97
N GLU A 33 0.17 -5.98 4.77
CA GLU A 33 -0.36 -4.66 4.50
C GLU A 33 -1.89 -4.64 4.62
N TYR A 34 -2.59 -5.50 3.88
CA TYR A 34 -4.06 -5.58 3.93
C TYR A 34 -4.59 -5.91 5.32
N TRP A 35 -4.00 -6.89 6.00
CA TRP A 35 -4.43 -7.28 7.34
C TRP A 35 -4.27 -6.16 8.37
N SER A 36 -3.29 -5.28 8.21
CA SER A 36 -3.14 -4.13 9.10
C SER A 36 -4.33 -3.17 9.02
N PHE A 37 -4.87 -2.94 7.82
CA PHE A 37 -6.09 -2.15 7.64
C PHE A 37 -7.34 -2.85 8.15
N GLU A 38 -7.49 -4.17 7.95
CA GLU A 38 -8.58 -4.95 8.54
C GLU A 38 -8.55 -4.92 10.06
N MET A 39 -7.36 -4.95 10.66
CA MET A 39 -7.23 -4.79 12.12
C MET A 39 -7.73 -3.44 12.62
N LEU A 40 -7.62 -2.36 11.83
CA LEU A 40 -8.20 -1.06 12.21
C LEU A 40 -9.72 -1.14 12.33
N ILE A 41 -10.39 -1.81 11.38
CA ILE A 41 -11.84 -2.01 11.44
C ILE A 41 -12.21 -2.80 12.70
N LEU A 42 -11.50 -3.89 12.99
CA LEU A 42 -11.75 -4.67 14.21
C LEU A 42 -11.54 -3.85 15.48
N LEU A 43 -10.46 -3.07 15.54
CA LEU A 43 -10.17 -2.20 16.69
C LEU A 43 -11.20 -1.08 16.83
N SER A 44 -11.76 -0.56 15.73
CA SER A 44 -12.80 0.47 15.79
C SER A 44 -14.09 -0.02 16.45
N GLY A 45 -14.38 -1.33 16.37
CA GLY A 45 -15.48 -1.95 17.09
C GLY A 45 -15.34 -1.96 18.62
N LEU A 46 -14.16 -1.65 19.14
CA LEU A 46 -13.89 -1.54 20.58
C LEU A 46 -13.95 -0.07 21.08
N LEU A 47 -14.20 0.90 20.19
CA LEU A 47 -14.33 2.31 20.55
C LEU A 47 -15.69 2.63 21.18
N PRO A 48 -15.84 3.77 21.90
CA PRO A 48 -17.08 4.09 22.63
C PRO A 48 -18.35 4.18 21.77
N LYS A 49 -18.24 4.51 20.47
CA LYS A 49 -19.35 4.53 19.50
C LYS A 49 -19.06 3.56 18.35
N PRO A 50 -19.06 2.23 18.56
CA PRO A 50 -18.53 1.26 17.62
C PRO A 50 -19.23 1.31 16.25
N GLN A 51 -20.55 1.49 16.21
CA GLN A 51 -21.31 1.56 14.96
C GLN A 51 -20.88 2.75 14.09
N LEU A 52 -20.75 3.93 14.68
CA LEU A 52 -20.29 5.13 13.98
C LEU A 52 -18.85 4.98 13.49
N GLU A 53 -17.94 4.57 14.37
CA GLU A 53 -16.52 4.42 14.07
C GLU A 53 -16.26 3.37 12.98
N MET A 54 -16.91 2.21 13.08
CA MET A 54 -16.80 1.16 12.07
C MET A 54 -17.38 1.61 10.72
N SER A 55 -18.53 2.30 10.71
CA SER A 55 -19.15 2.82 9.47
C SER A 55 -18.23 3.82 8.79
N VAL A 56 -17.73 4.79 9.53
CA VAL A 56 -16.83 5.83 9.01
C VAL A 56 -15.53 5.22 8.48
N LEU A 57 -14.85 4.38 9.26
CA LEU A 57 -13.60 3.75 8.83
C LEU A 57 -13.81 2.80 7.64
N SER A 58 -14.94 2.10 7.56
CA SER A 58 -15.26 1.25 6.39
C SER A 58 -15.48 2.08 5.11
N ILE A 59 -16.20 3.21 5.20
CA ILE A 59 -16.36 4.15 4.08
C ILE A 59 -14.99 4.65 3.63
N CYS A 60 -14.18 5.03 4.57
CA CYS A 60 -12.86 5.54 4.35
C CYS A 60 -11.95 4.49 3.70
N LEU A 61 -11.94 3.27 4.21
CA LEU A 61 -11.15 2.17 3.64
C LEU A 61 -11.60 1.82 2.22
N SER A 62 -12.91 1.80 1.97
CA SER A 62 -13.48 1.57 0.63
C SER A 62 -13.03 2.65 -0.36
N THR A 63 -13.08 3.92 0.04
CA THR A 63 -12.65 5.06 -0.79
C THR A 63 -11.15 5.00 -1.07
N THR A 64 -10.34 4.74 -0.04
CA THR A 64 -8.88 4.57 -0.19
C THR A 64 -8.55 3.39 -1.08
N SER A 65 -9.25 2.26 -0.94
CA SER A 65 -9.04 1.08 -1.79
C SER A 65 -9.29 1.36 -3.27
N LEU A 66 -10.31 2.16 -3.60
CA LEU A 66 -10.58 2.58 -4.98
C LEU A 66 -9.44 3.46 -5.51
N ALA A 67 -9.01 4.46 -4.75
CA ALA A 67 -7.90 5.34 -5.12
C ALA A 67 -6.58 4.55 -5.28
N TYR A 68 -6.34 3.56 -4.42
CA TYR A 68 -5.14 2.72 -4.40
C TYR A 68 -4.99 1.82 -5.64
N MET A 69 -6.06 1.53 -6.39
CA MET A 69 -5.98 0.66 -7.57
C MET A 69 -5.04 1.21 -8.65
N ILE A 70 -4.94 2.53 -8.81
CA ILE A 70 -4.06 3.16 -9.80
C ILE A 70 -2.57 2.99 -9.41
N PRO A 71 -2.11 3.43 -8.23
CA PRO A 71 -0.72 3.23 -7.82
C PRO A 71 -0.35 1.75 -7.66
N PHE A 72 -1.28 0.88 -7.29
CA PHE A 72 -1.08 -0.56 -7.29
C PHE A 72 -0.76 -1.09 -8.70
N GLY A 73 -1.51 -0.63 -9.71
CA GLY A 73 -1.23 -0.94 -11.11
C GLY A 73 0.13 -0.44 -11.58
N LEU A 74 0.53 0.79 -11.19
CA LEU A 74 1.86 1.33 -11.45
C LEU A 74 2.96 0.51 -10.76
N GLY A 75 2.72 0.08 -9.52
CA GLY A 75 3.61 -0.81 -8.77
C GLY A 75 3.81 -2.17 -9.45
N ALA A 76 2.74 -2.75 -10.01
CA ALA A 76 2.82 -4.00 -10.79
C ALA A 76 3.60 -3.80 -12.10
N ALA A 77 3.34 -2.71 -12.81
CA ALA A 77 4.02 -2.39 -14.06
C ALA A 77 5.52 -2.15 -13.85
N VAL A 78 5.91 -1.37 -12.82
CA VAL A 78 7.33 -1.14 -12.52
C VAL A 78 8.02 -2.39 -12.03
N SER A 79 7.36 -3.25 -11.27
CA SER A 79 7.89 -4.55 -10.84
C SER A 79 8.29 -5.40 -12.04
N THR A 80 7.40 -5.54 -13.03
CA THR A 80 7.65 -6.27 -14.28
C THR A 80 8.77 -5.62 -15.09
N ARG A 81 8.75 -4.30 -15.22
CA ARG A 81 9.76 -3.58 -16.00
C ARG A 81 11.14 -3.70 -15.38
N VAL A 82 11.27 -3.46 -14.08
CA VAL A 82 12.54 -3.54 -13.36
C VAL A 82 13.11 -4.96 -13.44
N SER A 83 12.31 -5.99 -13.18
CA SER A 83 12.78 -7.39 -13.26
C SER A 83 13.26 -7.77 -14.66
N ASN A 84 12.55 -7.33 -15.72
CA ASN A 84 12.96 -7.60 -17.10
C ASN A 84 14.26 -6.88 -17.49
N GLU A 85 14.44 -5.62 -17.06
CA GLU A 85 15.65 -4.87 -17.36
C GLU A 85 16.86 -5.39 -16.57
N LEU A 86 16.67 -5.79 -15.32
CA LEU A 86 17.74 -6.44 -14.52
C LEU A 86 18.11 -7.81 -15.09
N GLY A 87 17.12 -8.63 -15.45
CA GLY A 87 17.38 -9.93 -16.08
C GLY A 87 18.06 -9.84 -17.45
N ALA A 88 17.96 -8.68 -18.12
CA ALA A 88 18.67 -8.39 -19.38
C ALA A 88 20.05 -7.73 -19.18
N GLY A 89 20.52 -7.57 -17.93
CA GLY A 89 21.80 -6.91 -17.62
C GLY A 89 21.78 -5.37 -17.81
N ARG A 90 20.59 -4.74 -17.94
CA ARG A 90 20.42 -3.32 -18.25
C ARG A 90 20.11 -2.48 -17.00
N SER A 91 21.05 -2.40 -16.07
CA SER A 91 20.92 -1.71 -14.80
C SER A 91 20.47 -0.24 -14.89
N ARG A 92 20.96 0.50 -15.91
CA ARG A 92 20.56 1.91 -16.15
C ARG A 92 19.08 2.02 -16.52
N ALA A 93 18.56 1.12 -17.35
CA ALA A 93 17.17 1.12 -17.77
C ALA A 93 16.24 0.72 -16.59
N ALA A 94 16.66 -0.23 -15.74
CA ALA A 94 15.95 -0.60 -14.53
C ALA A 94 15.84 0.59 -13.57
N ARG A 95 16.95 1.27 -13.29
CA ARG A 95 16.97 2.50 -12.46
C ARG A 95 16.08 3.60 -13.02
N LEU A 96 16.15 3.86 -14.34
CA LEU A 96 15.31 4.86 -15.00
C LEU A 96 13.83 4.52 -14.84
N SER A 97 13.47 3.26 -15.05
CA SER A 97 12.07 2.79 -14.90
C SER A 97 11.55 3.01 -13.47
N ALA A 98 12.38 2.77 -12.45
CA ALA A 98 12.04 3.04 -11.07
C ALA A 98 11.79 4.54 -10.81
N HIS A 99 12.66 5.43 -11.30
CA HIS A 99 12.48 6.88 -11.13
C HIS A 99 11.23 7.38 -11.85
N VAL A 100 11.00 6.96 -13.10
CA VAL A 100 9.81 7.36 -13.88
C VAL A 100 8.53 6.93 -13.16
N ALA A 101 8.48 5.68 -12.65
CA ALA A 101 7.32 5.19 -11.93
C ALA A 101 7.07 5.97 -10.63
N LEU A 102 8.12 6.33 -9.88
CA LEU A 102 7.99 7.17 -8.67
C LEU A 102 7.47 8.56 -9.00
N CYS A 103 7.97 9.20 -10.07
CA CYS A 103 7.45 10.50 -10.51
C CYS A 103 5.98 10.41 -10.95
N MET A 104 5.61 9.38 -11.70
CA MET A 104 4.22 9.16 -12.12
C MET A 104 3.30 8.96 -10.92
N SER A 105 3.71 8.12 -9.96
CA SER A 105 2.95 7.89 -8.75
C SER A 105 2.80 9.15 -7.90
N ALA A 106 3.86 9.95 -7.75
CA ALA A 106 3.78 11.20 -7.00
C ALA A 106 2.81 12.20 -7.66
N MET A 107 2.82 12.33 -8.99
CA MET A 107 1.86 13.17 -9.72
C MET A 107 0.43 12.66 -9.57
N GLU A 108 0.21 11.38 -9.77
CA GLU A 108 -1.10 10.73 -9.61
C GLU A 108 -1.64 10.91 -8.19
N ALA A 109 -0.83 10.63 -7.18
CA ALA A 109 -1.19 10.76 -5.79
C ALA A 109 -1.57 12.19 -5.39
N LEU A 110 -0.86 13.20 -5.92
CA LEU A 110 -1.21 14.61 -5.71
C LEU A 110 -2.55 14.95 -6.36
N VAL A 111 -2.82 14.44 -7.56
CA VAL A 111 -4.10 14.67 -8.26
C VAL A 111 -5.24 14.02 -7.46
N ILE A 112 -5.14 12.74 -7.11
CA ILE A 112 -6.18 12.02 -6.37
C ILE A 112 -6.36 12.62 -4.98
N GLY A 113 -5.27 12.90 -4.25
CA GLY A 113 -5.33 13.56 -2.94
C GLY A 113 -6.02 14.92 -2.99
N SER A 114 -5.76 15.73 -4.04
CA SER A 114 -6.43 17.01 -4.26
C SER A 114 -7.93 16.83 -4.55
N ILE A 115 -8.30 15.85 -5.38
CA ILE A 115 -9.70 15.54 -5.67
C ILE A 115 -10.42 15.15 -4.37
N LEU A 116 -9.87 14.20 -3.59
CA LEU A 116 -10.45 13.76 -2.33
C LEU A 116 -10.62 14.92 -1.35
N PHE A 117 -9.63 15.81 -1.25
CA PHE A 117 -9.71 17.00 -0.42
C PHE A 117 -10.81 17.96 -0.87
N CYS A 118 -10.97 18.18 -2.17
CA CYS A 118 -12.00 19.07 -2.73
C CYS A 118 -13.42 18.52 -2.53
N ILE A 119 -13.61 17.21 -2.68
CA ILE A 119 -14.95 16.57 -2.54
C ILE A 119 -15.27 16.17 -1.09
N ARG A 120 -14.44 16.52 -0.11
CA ARG A 120 -14.55 16.07 1.29
C ARG A 120 -15.92 16.26 1.91
N ASN A 121 -16.63 17.36 1.57
CA ASN A 121 -17.94 17.70 2.13
C ASN A 121 -19.10 16.96 1.46
N VAL A 122 -18.86 16.31 0.33
CA VAL A 122 -19.89 15.66 -0.48
C VAL A 122 -19.76 14.15 -0.47
N LEU A 123 -18.53 13.65 -0.32
CA LEU A 123 -18.23 12.22 -0.44
C LEU A 123 -19.05 11.36 0.53
N GLY A 124 -19.24 11.81 1.77
CA GLY A 124 -20.02 11.10 2.78
C GLY A 124 -21.44 10.78 2.33
N TYR A 125 -22.09 11.69 1.59
CA TYR A 125 -23.45 11.50 1.06
C TYR A 125 -23.56 10.39 0.02
N ALA A 126 -22.46 10.00 -0.62
CA ALA A 126 -22.45 8.86 -1.55
C ALA A 126 -22.61 7.51 -0.83
N TYR A 127 -22.31 7.46 0.48
CA TYR A 127 -22.31 6.23 1.27
C TYR A 127 -23.40 6.19 2.36
N SER A 128 -23.79 7.35 2.92
CA SER A 128 -24.74 7.43 4.02
C SER A 128 -25.58 8.70 3.96
N ASN A 129 -26.83 8.58 4.44
CA ASN A 129 -27.73 9.72 4.64
C ASN A 129 -27.71 10.21 6.11
N GLU A 130 -26.95 9.59 7.00
CA GLU A 130 -26.85 9.97 8.41
C GLU A 130 -25.87 11.13 8.57
N GLY A 131 -26.36 12.30 9.04
CA GLY A 131 -25.55 13.51 9.17
C GLY A 131 -24.29 13.30 10.02
N GLU A 132 -24.37 12.56 11.14
CA GLU A 132 -23.24 12.29 12.03
C GLU A 132 -22.12 11.52 11.29
N VAL A 133 -22.49 10.55 10.44
CA VAL A 133 -21.54 9.78 9.61
C VAL A 133 -20.90 10.68 8.55
N VAL A 134 -21.72 11.47 7.84
CA VAL A 134 -21.25 12.37 6.78
C VAL A 134 -20.28 13.42 7.30
N ASP A 135 -20.61 14.06 8.41
CA ASP A 135 -19.77 15.07 9.03
C ASP A 135 -18.43 14.47 9.54
N TYR A 136 -18.50 13.26 10.10
CA TYR A 136 -17.28 12.60 10.56
C TYR A 136 -16.40 12.18 9.38
N VAL A 137 -16.95 11.61 8.31
CA VAL A 137 -16.21 11.31 7.07
C VAL A 137 -15.55 12.58 6.54
N SER A 138 -16.30 13.68 6.41
CA SER A 138 -15.77 14.97 5.95
C SER A 138 -14.57 15.43 6.78
N SER A 139 -14.64 15.27 8.09
CA SER A 139 -13.56 15.64 9.01
C SER A 139 -12.32 14.73 8.93
N MET A 140 -12.50 13.50 8.46
CA MET A 140 -11.42 12.53 8.23
C MET A 140 -10.72 12.73 6.88
N MET A 141 -11.39 13.33 5.89
CA MET A 141 -10.91 13.45 4.52
C MET A 141 -9.54 14.13 4.35
N PRO A 142 -9.15 15.18 5.10
CA PRO A 142 -7.80 15.73 5.01
C PRO A 142 -6.72 14.73 5.39
N LEU A 143 -7.00 13.87 6.38
CA LEU A 143 -6.11 12.80 6.80
C LEU A 143 -6.00 11.71 5.74
N PHE A 144 -7.14 11.38 5.08
CA PHE A 144 -7.16 10.46 3.95
C PHE A 144 -6.41 10.97 2.74
N ALA A 145 -6.63 12.21 2.35
CA ALA A 145 -5.93 12.81 1.23
C ALA A 145 -4.40 12.76 1.44
N SER A 146 -3.93 12.99 2.67
CA SER A 146 -2.51 12.88 2.97
C SER A 146 -2.01 11.42 2.97
N SER A 147 -2.80 10.47 3.47
CA SER A 147 -2.41 9.04 3.41
C SER A 147 -2.36 8.51 1.99
N THR A 148 -3.30 8.90 1.12
CA THR A 148 -3.30 8.50 -0.30
C THR A 148 -2.01 8.91 -1.02
N VAL A 149 -1.44 10.07 -0.69
CA VAL A 149 -0.15 10.50 -1.27
C VAL A 149 0.98 9.57 -0.84
N MET A 150 1.02 9.20 0.44
CA MET A 150 2.05 8.27 0.95
C MET A 150 1.85 6.85 0.40
N ASP A 151 0.61 6.37 0.35
CA ASP A 151 0.25 5.06 -0.19
C ASP A 151 0.66 4.91 -1.66
N GLY A 152 0.47 5.94 -2.47
CA GLY A 152 0.87 5.93 -3.87
C GLY A 152 2.37 5.69 -4.02
N ILE A 153 3.19 6.46 -3.33
CA ILE A 153 4.66 6.33 -3.36
C ILE A 153 5.09 4.96 -2.82
N GLN A 154 4.50 4.54 -1.69
CA GLN A 154 4.77 3.26 -1.04
C GLN A 154 4.48 2.09 -1.98
N SER A 155 3.34 2.10 -2.69
CA SER A 155 2.93 1.04 -3.61
C SER A 155 3.95 0.82 -4.74
N VAL A 156 4.48 1.91 -5.32
CA VAL A 156 5.51 1.85 -6.35
C VAL A 156 6.84 1.36 -5.78
N LEU A 157 7.25 1.82 -4.58
CA LEU A 157 8.46 1.32 -3.91
C LEU A 157 8.36 -0.18 -3.61
N SER A 158 7.20 -0.64 -3.16
CA SER A 158 6.91 -2.07 -2.99
C SER A 158 7.00 -2.83 -4.31
N GLY A 159 6.54 -2.24 -5.42
CA GLY A 159 6.69 -2.76 -6.77
C GLY A 159 8.16 -2.89 -7.19
N ILE A 160 8.98 -1.86 -6.94
CA ILE A 160 10.42 -1.87 -7.21
C ILE A 160 11.09 -2.98 -6.40
N ALA A 161 10.77 -3.09 -5.10
CA ALA A 161 11.33 -4.13 -4.24
C ALA A 161 11.01 -5.54 -4.77
N ARG A 162 9.78 -5.77 -5.24
CA ARG A 162 9.40 -7.03 -5.90
C ARG A 162 10.18 -7.26 -7.20
N GLY A 163 10.34 -6.21 -8.02
CA GLY A 163 11.07 -6.27 -9.28
C GLY A 163 12.57 -6.58 -9.10
N CYS A 164 13.15 -6.13 -7.99
CA CYS A 164 14.54 -6.43 -7.61
C CYS A 164 14.73 -7.79 -6.89
N GLY A 165 13.65 -8.55 -6.65
CA GLY A 165 13.74 -9.82 -5.93
C GLY A 165 13.83 -9.68 -4.40
N TRP A 166 13.49 -8.51 -3.83
CA TRP A 166 13.60 -8.23 -2.39
C TRP A 166 12.31 -8.50 -1.61
N GLN A 167 11.50 -9.47 -2.05
CA GLN A 167 10.20 -9.77 -1.44
C GLN A 167 10.31 -10.08 0.05
N LYS A 168 11.34 -10.82 0.48
CA LYS A 168 11.58 -11.11 1.90
C LYS A 168 11.86 -9.84 2.70
N LEU A 169 12.71 -8.96 2.15
CA LEU A 169 13.02 -7.68 2.78
C LEU A 169 11.78 -6.79 2.87
N GLY A 170 10.97 -6.76 1.80
CA GLY A 170 9.68 -6.07 1.81
C GLY A 170 8.71 -6.62 2.86
N ALA A 171 8.62 -7.94 3.02
CA ALA A 171 7.79 -8.55 4.05
C ALA A 171 8.25 -8.18 5.48
N TYR A 172 9.56 -8.16 5.75
CA TYR A 172 10.08 -7.69 7.04
C TYR A 172 9.85 -6.20 7.25
N ALA A 173 9.99 -5.39 6.19
CA ALA A 173 9.68 -3.97 6.25
C ALA A 173 8.21 -3.72 6.60
N ASN A 174 7.28 -4.46 5.98
CA ASN A 174 5.85 -4.38 6.27
C ASN A 174 5.54 -4.83 7.70
N LEU A 175 6.12 -5.93 8.13
CA LEU A 175 5.94 -6.42 9.51
C LEU A 175 6.40 -5.36 10.53
N GLY A 176 7.58 -4.78 10.36
CA GLY A 176 8.09 -3.72 11.24
C GLY A 176 7.24 -2.46 11.18
N ALA A 177 6.94 -1.97 9.97
CA ALA A 177 6.24 -0.72 9.79
C ALA A 177 4.79 -0.75 10.29
N TYR A 178 4.03 -1.79 9.97
CA TYR A 178 2.62 -1.87 10.34
C TYR A 178 2.41 -2.43 11.75
N TYR A 179 3.08 -3.53 12.12
CA TYR A 179 2.78 -4.26 13.36
C TYR A 179 3.63 -3.81 14.55
N VAL A 180 4.85 -3.28 14.32
CA VAL A 180 5.69 -2.77 15.41
C VAL A 180 5.53 -1.25 15.59
N VAL A 181 5.25 -0.50 14.52
CA VAL A 181 5.10 0.97 14.58
C VAL A 181 3.62 1.36 14.45
N GLY A 182 2.96 1.02 13.34
CA GLY A 182 1.62 1.51 12.99
C GLY A 182 0.55 1.13 14.00
N ILE A 183 0.34 -0.16 14.24
CA ILE A 183 -0.72 -0.67 15.13
C ILE A 183 -0.50 -0.22 16.57
N PRO A 184 0.69 -0.31 17.19
CA PRO A 184 0.89 0.20 18.55
C PRO A 184 0.60 1.69 18.69
N ILE A 185 1.04 2.52 17.72
CA ILE A 185 0.72 3.96 17.71
C ILE A 185 -0.78 4.17 17.56
N ALA A 186 -1.45 3.40 16.67
CA ALA A 186 -2.89 3.48 16.48
C ALA A 186 -3.66 3.20 17.78
N VAL A 187 -3.27 2.15 18.50
CA VAL A 187 -3.88 1.80 19.79
C VAL A 187 -3.66 2.90 20.83
N ILE A 188 -2.44 3.42 20.94
CA ILE A 188 -2.14 4.52 21.88
C ILE A 188 -2.97 5.76 21.54
N LEU A 189 -2.99 6.19 20.27
CA LEU A 189 -3.72 7.38 19.87
C LEU A 189 -5.23 7.21 20.03
N ALA A 190 -5.78 6.06 19.70
CA ALA A 190 -7.22 5.83 19.72
C ALA A 190 -7.77 5.63 21.14
N PHE A 191 -7.10 4.80 21.94
CA PHE A 191 -7.63 4.35 23.25
C PHE A 191 -7.04 5.11 24.44
N VAL A 192 -5.74 5.45 24.42
CA VAL A 192 -5.10 6.17 25.53
C VAL A 192 -5.30 7.68 25.39
N LEU A 193 -5.10 8.24 24.19
CA LEU A 193 -5.29 9.67 23.92
C LEU A 193 -6.72 10.02 23.48
N HIS A 194 -7.62 9.02 23.40
CA HIS A 194 -9.03 9.17 23.07
C HIS A 194 -9.34 9.88 21.74
N PHE A 195 -8.47 9.71 20.73
CA PHE A 195 -8.69 10.27 19.39
C PHE A 195 -9.66 9.43 18.54
N GLY A 196 -10.13 8.27 19.04
CA GLY A 196 -11.09 7.40 18.36
C GLY A 196 -10.56 6.92 16.99
N GLY A 197 -11.42 6.85 15.98
CA GLY A 197 -11.06 6.41 14.64
C GLY A 197 -9.99 7.27 13.97
N ARG A 198 -9.91 8.57 14.28
CA ARG A 198 -8.80 9.43 13.82
C ARG A 198 -7.46 8.93 14.34
N GLY A 199 -7.41 8.51 15.60
CA GLY A 199 -6.21 7.94 16.21
C GLY A 199 -5.78 6.64 15.55
N LEU A 200 -6.75 5.75 15.25
CA LEU A 200 -6.48 4.51 14.51
C LEU A 200 -5.85 4.80 13.15
N TRP A 201 -6.43 5.74 12.39
CA TRP A 201 -5.91 6.08 11.06
C TRP A 201 -4.55 6.77 11.09
N LEU A 202 -4.34 7.70 12.04
CA LEU A 202 -3.04 8.34 12.25
C LEU A 202 -1.93 7.32 12.55
N GLY A 203 -2.23 6.30 13.35
CA GLY A 203 -1.28 5.24 13.65
C GLY A 203 -0.87 4.46 12.41
N ILE A 204 -1.85 4.07 11.56
CA ILE A 204 -1.52 3.36 10.32
C ILE A 204 -0.75 4.26 9.35
N LEU A 205 -1.08 5.56 9.28
CA LEU A 205 -0.32 6.53 8.50
C LEU A 205 1.15 6.61 8.95
N CYS A 206 1.42 6.55 10.25
CA CYS A 206 2.79 6.43 10.77
C CYS A 206 3.47 5.13 10.26
N GLY A 207 2.73 4.02 10.20
CA GLY A 207 3.22 2.77 9.62
C GLY A 207 3.56 2.92 8.14
N ILE A 208 2.66 3.50 7.34
CA ILE A 208 2.88 3.76 5.91
C ILE A 208 4.12 4.66 5.70
N CYS A 209 4.25 5.73 6.49
CA CYS A 209 5.41 6.61 6.43
C CYS A 209 6.72 5.86 6.77
N ALA A 210 6.71 5.05 7.82
CA ALA A 210 7.87 4.24 8.21
C ALA A 210 8.28 3.27 7.10
N GLN A 211 7.32 2.57 6.49
CA GLN A 211 7.57 1.66 5.37
C GLN A 211 8.11 2.41 4.14
N THR A 212 7.46 3.54 3.79
CA THR A 212 7.88 4.37 2.65
C THR A 212 9.33 4.83 2.82
N ILE A 213 9.68 5.37 3.99
CA ILE A 213 11.05 5.83 4.30
C ILE A 213 12.03 4.66 4.19
N LEU A 214 11.69 3.51 4.76
CA LEU A 214 12.57 2.34 4.76
C LEU A 214 12.84 1.83 3.34
N LEU A 215 11.79 1.62 2.54
CA LEU A 215 11.90 1.17 1.16
C LEU A 215 12.58 2.21 0.27
N PHE A 216 12.35 3.49 0.51
CA PHE A 216 13.01 4.58 -0.21
C PHE A 216 14.52 4.60 0.06
N ILE A 217 14.94 4.47 1.32
CA ILE A 217 16.37 4.38 1.69
C ILE A 217 17.01 3.16 1.04
N ILE A 218 16.35 2.00 1.06
CA ILE A 218 16.84 0.78 0.43
C ILE A 218 17.02 1.01 -1.07
N THR A 219 16.02 1.57 -1.76
CA THR A 219 16.06 1.84 -3.19
C THR A 219 17.16 2.82 -3.57
N LEU A 220 17.36 3.90 -2.78
CA LEU A 220 18.44 4.89 -3.01
C LEU A 220 19.84 4.30 -2.83
N ARG A 221 20.01 3.40 -1.84
CA ARG A 221 21.33 2.78 -1.53
C ARG A 221 21.63 1.57 -2.42
N THR A 222 20.72 1.20 -3.31
CA THR A 222 20.91 0.05 -4.18
C THR A 222 21.97 0.31 -5.22
N ASP A 223 22.95 -0.60 -5.28
CA ASP A 223 23.89 -0.69 -6.39
C ASP A 223 23.24 -1.46 -7.54
N TRP A 224 22.62 -0.70 -8.44
CA TRP A 224 21.92 -1.25 -9.60
C TRP A 224 22.82 -2.05 -10.53
N GLY A 225 24.14 -1.78 -10.52
CA GLY A 225 25.11 -2.54 -11.32
C GLY A 225 25.30 -3.97 -10.80
N LYS A 226 25.22 -4.16 -9.48
CA LYS A 226 25.32 -5.50 -8.86
C LYS A 226 24.01 -6.28 -8.90
N GLN A 227 22.88 -5.61 -9.14
CA GLN A 227 21.57 -6.25 -9.21
C GLN A 227 21.27 -6.81 -10.62
N ALA A 228 21.95 -6.33 -11.65
CA ALA A 228 21.88 -6.80 -13.04
C ALA A 228 22.98 -7.84 -13.32
#